data_1e3c3be59832e2a8e29f7f4136ef7cde
#
_entry.id   1e3c3be59832e2a8e29f7f4136ef7cde
#
_cell.length_a   1.000
_cell.length_b   1.000
_cell.length_c   1.000
_cell.angle_alpha   90.00
_cell.angle_beta   90.00
_cell.angle_gamma   90.00
#
_symmetry.space_group_name_H-M   'P 1'
#
loop_
_entity.id
_entity.type
_entity.pdbx_description
1 polymer ?
#
loop_
_entity_poly.entity_id
_entity_poly.type
_entity_poly.pdbx_seq_one_letter_code
_entity_poly.pdbx_strand_id
1 'polypeptide(L)'
;MRRFLFILLCVHFIINFQRLHAQTVTIRYTESSADFPNPERGFYIPSQTHAGNFVPLNKQQLIQYRTAQQKHGSASYAIYSTLLFRYYILDQFVHKPLSTDFLQKLDNDFTVVRDAGLKMIIRFSYINKVQANGCADKEGICPPYGDAPKTIVLQHILQLKPLLQKNADIIAVLQQGFIGIWGENYYTDYFGDASENGAGRIMDSSWRDRNDILKALLDALPKNRMVQVRTPQMKQKFVYGPVASTDSKPMSREKAYNNTDEARIGFHNDCFLASSDDYGTYYDYGSSSTPKKPANETMRKYFAADSRYGPVGGETCDDAFSPQNDCAPAGRAEEEMAAMHYSYLNTGYNNTVNNDWDSAGCMSSIKKRLGYRFVLKDAHFPAAGKAGEPFAFSVNLSNKGFASPFNPRTVELVLRNTESGKIFILPCKTDIRFWFSGDIQWKETEALPDTIAAGSYALLLNFPDQYPSLSERPEYSIQLANENVWEAGTGYNKLNHIVMIGNEND
;
A
#
# COMPACT_ATOMS: atom_id res chain seq x y z
N MET A 1 -26.56 -5.21 -92.98
CA MET A 1 -26.59 -5.68 -91.58
C MET A 1 -25.62 -4.84 -90.74
N ARG A 2 -26.10 -3.85 -90.01
CA ARG A 2 -25.26 -2.99 -89.10
C ARG A 2 -25.61 -3.44 -87.69
N ARG A 3 -24.57 -3.92 -86.93
CA ARG A 3 -24.64 -4.22 -85.54
C ARG A 3 -24.33 -2.93 -84.74
N PHE A 4 -25.26 -2.45 -83.91
CA PHE A 4 -25.08 -1.40 -82.93
C PHE A 4 -24.46 -2.00 -81.66
N LEU A 5 -23.31 -1.47 -81.24
CA LEU A 5 -22.63 -1.82 -80.01
C LEU A 5 -23.06 -0.78 -78.92
N PHE A 6 -23.81 -1.19 -77.91
CA PHE A 6 -24.13 -0.36 -76.77
C PHE A 6 -22.97 -0.46 -75.73
N ILE A 7 -22.27 0.63 -75.53
CA ILE A 7 -21.26 0.75 -74.48
C ILE A 7 -21.96 1.31 -73.23
N LEU A 8 -22.09 0.48 -72.19
CA LEU A 8 -22.63 0.86 -70.87
C LEU A 8 -21.52 1.48 -70.03
N LEU A 9 -21.52 2.80 -69.82
CA LEU A 9 -20.61 3.50 -68.91
C LEU A 9 -21.08 3.33 -67.47
N CYS A 10 -20.45 2.42 -66.72
CA CYS A 10 -20.61 2.37 -65.25
C CYS A 10 -19.78 3.45 -64.61
N VAL A 11 -20.40 4.53 -64.18
CA VAL A 11 -19.80 5.56 -63.35
C VAL A 11 -19.79 5.01 -61.88
N HIS A 12 -18.61 4.57 -61.43
CA HIS A 12 -18.39 4.25 -60.04
C HIS A 12 -18.19 5.56 -59.26
N PHE A 13 -19.21 5.96 -58.50
CA PHE A 13 -19.08 6.95 -57.46
C PHE A 13 -18.30 6.31 -56.30
N ILE A 14 -17.02 6.54 -56.24
CA ILE A 14 -16.20 6.24 -55.07
C ILE A 14 -16.49 7.34 -54.03
N ILE A 15 -17.39 7.03 -53.08
CA ILE A 15 -17.58 7.85 -51.89
C ILE A 15 -16.34 7.63 -51.04
N ASN A 16 -15.40 8.56 -51.13
CA ASN A 16 -14.28 8.68 -50.20
C ASN A 16 -14.88 9.08 -48.83
N PHE A 17 -15.17 8.13 -47.97
CA PHE A 17 -15.29 8.40 -46.52
C PHE A 17 -13.88 8.83 -46.03
N GLN A 18 -13.60 10.11 -46.12
CA GLN A 18 -12.55 10.67 -45.29
C GLN A 18 -13.01 10.50 -43.82
N ARG A 19 -12.46 9.45 -43.14
CA ARG A 19 -12.45 9.45 -41.70
C ARG A 19 -11.73 10.73 -41.29
N LEU A 20 -12.46 11.70 -40.76
CA LEU A 20 -11.86 12.79 -40.01
C LEU A 20 -11.08 12.12 -38.87
N HIS A 21 -9.77 11.97 -39.07
CA HIS A 21 -8.89 11.65 -37.95
C HIS A 21 -8.96 12.89 -37.05
N ALA A 22 -9.65 12.76 -35.91
CA ALA A 22 -9.67 13.81 -34.92
C ALA A 22 -8.21 14.21 -34.65
N GLN A 23 -7.88 15.49 -34.85
CA GLN A 23 -6.53 16.00 -34.60
C GLN A 23 -6.13 15.66 -33.18
N THR A 24 -5.05 14.91 -33.02
CA THR A 24 -4.51 14.55 -31.70
C THR A 24 -3.58 15.64 -31.21
N VAL A 25 -3.83 16.12 -30.01
CA VAL A 25 -3.00 17.11 -29.31
C VAL A 25 -2.09 16.36 -28.33
N THR A 26 -0.80 16.69 -28.35
CA THR A 26 0.19 16.15 -27.41
C THR A 26 0.52 17.20 -26.35
N ILE A 27 0.34 16.84 -25.10
CA ILE A 27 0.73 17.65 -23.94
C ILE A 27 1.94 17.02 -23.29
N ARG A 28 2.94 17.83 -22.95
CA ARG A 28 4.14 17.41 -22.21
C ARG A 28 4.13 18.02 -20.82
N TYR A 29 4.65 17.28 -19.85
CA TYR A 29 4.62 17.67 -18.44
C TYR A 29 6.02 17.75 -17.87
N THR A 30 6.24 18.70 -16.96
CA THR A 30 7.49 18.86 -16.20
C THR A 30 7.35 18.11 -14.87
N GLU A 31 8.36 17.30 -14.54
CA GLU A 31 8.44 16.61 -13.25
C GLU A 31 8.69 17.61 -12.12
N SER A 32 8.01 17.46 -10.99
CA SER A 32 8.25 18.22 -9.77
C SER A 32 9.22 17.48 -8.85
N SER A 33 10.22 18.20 -8.34
CA SER A 33 11.15 17.70 -7.31
C SER A 33 10.59 17.79 -5.89
N ALA A 34 9.41 18.41 -5.70
CA ALA A 34 8.82 18.65 -4.39
C ALA A 34 8.52 17.35 -3.64
N ASP A 35 8.69 17.39 -2.32
CA ASP A 35 8.15 16.39 -1.39
C ASP A 35 6.76 16.87 -0.95
N PHE A 36 5.78 15.98 -0.99
CA PHE A 36 4.40 16.26 -0.64
C PHE A 36 3.69 15.01 -0.12
N PRO A 37 2.65 15.16 0.72
CA PRO A 37 1.90 14.02 1.24
C PRO A 37 1.07 13.36 0.13
N ASN A 38 1.09 12.04 0.10
CA ASN A 38 0.20 11.20 -0.70
C ASN A 38 -0.34 10.05 0.15
N PRO A 39 -1.57 9.58 -0.06
CA PRO A 39 -2.16 8.56 0.80
C PRO A 39 -1.41 7.21 0.72
N GLU A 40 -1.38 6.51 1.85
CA GLU A 40 -0.91 5.11 1.98
C GLU A 40 0.55 4.84 1.56
N ARG A 41 1.44 5.84 1.71
CA ARG A 41 2.87 5.72 1.36
C ARG A 41 3.77 6.59 2.25
N GLY A 42 5.09 6.35 2.16
CA GLY A 42 6.10 7.20 2.81
C GLY A 42 6.42 6.79 4.24
N PHE A 43 7.00 7.67 5.02
CA PHE A 43 7.22 7.40 6.43
C PHE A 43 5.92 7.47 7.22
N TYR A 44 5.69 6.49 8.12
CA TYR A 44 4.58 6.53 9.06
C TYR A 44 5.00 7.04 10.43
N ILE A 45 4.06 7.63 11.17
CA ILE A 45 4.25 8.03 12.56
C ILE A 45 3.87 6.86 13.48
N PRO A 46 4.78 6.38 14.36
CA PRO A 46 4.44 5.37 15.34
C PRO A 46 3.65 5.96 16.50
N SER A 47 2.64 5.22 16.96
CA SER A 47 1.82 5.56 18.14
C SER A 47 1.39 4.29 18.84
N GLN A 48 1.45 4.26 20.17
CA GLN A 48 1.01 3.12 20.97
C GLN A 48 0.05 3.51 22.08
N THR A 49 -0.77 2.57 22.53
CA THR A 49 -1.62 2.71 23.70
C THR A 49 -1.85 1.37 24.37
N HIS A 50 -1.88 1.38 25.70
CA HIS A 50 -2.20 0.23 26.52
C HIS A 50 -3.70 0.20 26.83
N ALA A 51 -4.32 -0.98 26.81
CA ALA A 51 -5.74 -1.12 27.15
C ALA A 51 -6.04 -0.64 28.58
N GLY A 52 -5.09 -0.83 29.50
CA GLY A 52 -5.19 -0.36 30.89
C GLY A 52 -4.95 1.13 31.10
N ASN A 53 -4.28 1.78 30.16
CA ASN A 53 -4.01 3.22 30.19
C ASN A 53 -4.14 3.77 28.75
N PHE A 54 -5.40 3.82 28.29
CA PHE A 54 -5.69 4.20 26.91
C PHE A 54 -5.45 5.70 26.69
N VAL A 55 -4.54 6.03 25.79
CA VAL A 55 -4.26 7.40 25.34
C VAL A 55 -4.96 7.61 24.01
N PRO A 56 -6.03 8.41 23.95
CA PRO A 56 -6.76 8.70 22.73
C PRO A 56 -5.90 9.50 21.73
N LEU A 57 -6.19 9.36 20.46
CA LEU A 57 -5.54 10.14 19.41
C LEU A 57 -5.99 11.60 19.44
N ASN A 58 -5.07 12.50 19.08
CA ASN A 58 -5.35 13.93 18.96
C ASN A 58 -5.50 14.34 17.49
N LYS A 59 -6.70 14.77 17.10
CA LYS A 59 -7.03 15.15 15.72
C LYS A 59 -6.12 16.25 15.16
N GLN A 60 -5.86 17.31 15.94
CA GLN A 60 -5.06 18.44 15.48
C GLN A 60 -3.61 18.04 15.20
N GLN A 61 -3.05 17.20 16.05
CA GLN A 61 -1.71 16.65 15.86
C GLN A 61 -1.64 15.79 14.58
N LEU A 62 -2.64 14.95 14.33
CA LEU A 62 -2.69 14.12 13.12
C LEU A 62 -2.79 14.98 11.84
N ILE A 63 -3.60 16.04 11.85
CA ILE A 63 -3.67 17.01 10.74
C ILE A 63 -2.29 17.62 10.47
N GLN A 64 -1.55 17.98 11.51
CA GLN A 64 -0.22 18.56 11.37
C GLN A 64 0.76 17.59 10.71
N TYR A 65 0.70 16.30 11.01
CA TYR A 65 1.57 15.30 10.36
C TYR A 65 1.40 15.28 8.83
N ARG A 66 0.20 15.53 8.34
CA ARG A 66 -0.10 15.58 6.91
C ARG A 66 0.20 16.94 6.26
N THR A 67 -0.04 18.04 6.98
CA THR A 67 -0.02 19.40 6.40
C THR A 67 1.31 20.14 6.57
N ALA A 68 2.19 19.66 7.45
CA ALA A 68 3.51 20.23 7.70
C ALA A 68 4.57 19.16 7.87
N GLN A 69 5.76 19.42 7.36
CA GLN A 69 6.89 18.52 7.64
C GLN A 69 7.31 18.65 9.11
N GLN A 70 7.43 17.51 9.78
CA GLN A 70 7.82 17.46 11.18
C GLN A 70 8.91 16.42 11.43
N LYS A 71 9.80 16.73 12.37
CA LYS A 71 10.73 15.75 12.96
C LYS A 71 9.99 14.92 13.99
N HIS A 72 10.29 13.62 14.06
CA HIS A 72 9.69 12.72 15.04
C HIS A 72 10.78 12.03 15.86
N GLY A 73 10.62 12.02 17.19
CA GLY A 73 11.63 11.45 18.09
C GLY A 73 12.98 12.17 17.96
N SER A 74 14.05 11.41 17.76
CA SER A 74 15.41 11.91 17.56
C SER A 74 15.82 12.06 16.08
N ALA A 75 14.86 12.07 15.16
CA ALA A 75 15.12 12.22 13.72
C ALA A 75 15.81 13.56 13.40
N SER A 76 16.88 13.54 12.61
CA SER A 76 17.54 14.74 12.08
C SER A 76 16.73 15.38 10.94
N TYR A 77 15.92 14.61 10.25
CA TYR A 77 15.10 14.96 9.08
C TYR A 77 13.62 15.19 9.44
N ALA A 78 12.91 15.87 8.57
CA ALA A 78 11.48 16.11 8.70
C ALA A 78 10.69 15.43 7.56
N ILE A 79 9.46 15.00 7.85
CA ILE A 79 8.58 14.29 6.91
C ILE A 79 7.17 14.86 6.93
N TYR A 80 6.43 14.68 5.83
CA TYR A 80 4.98 14.56 5.82
C TYR A 80 4.59 13.12 6.10
N SER A 81 3.48 12.88 6.82
CA SER A 81 2.93 11.54 6.96
C SER A 81 1.42 11.51 6.75
N THR A 82 0.96 10.54 5.96
CA THR A 82 -0.45 10.19 5.75
C THR A 82 -0.80 8.86 6.41
N LEU A 83 0.17 8.23 7.07
CA LEU A 83 0.04 6.94 7.74
C LEU A 83 0.35 7.07 9.22
N LEU A 84 -0.55 6.51 10.04
CA LEU A 84 -0.36 6.34 11.46
C LEU A 84 -0.22 4.83 11.77
N PHE A 85 0.92 4.39 12.30
CA PHE A 85 1.01 3.08 12.93
C PHE A 85 0.38 3.17 14.32
N ARG A 86 -0.69 2.42 14.56
CA ARG A 86 -1.35 2.40 15.85
C ARG A 86 -1.23 1.01 16.48
N TYR A 87 -0.44 0.95 17.53
CA TYR A 87 -0.12 -0.24 18.27
C TYR A 87 -1.01 -0.30 19.53
N TYR A 88 -1.97 -1.23 19.54
CA TYR A 88 -2.87 -1.48 20.66
C TYR A 88 -2.36 -2.64 21.50
N ILE A 89 -1.94 -2.37 22.74
CA ILE A 89 -1.43 -3.37 23.69
C ILE A 89 -2.58 -3.80 24.60
N LEU A 90 -3.00 -5.06 24.44
CA LEU A 90 -4.15 -5.67 25.08
C LEU A 90 -3.80 -6.30 26.43
N ASP A 91 -2.91 -5.68 27.19
CA ASP A 91 -2.30 -6.17 28.43
C ASP A 91 -3.31 -6.58 29.52
N GLN A 92 -4.49 -5.95 29.54
CA GLN A 92 -5.56 -6.31 30.48
C GLN A 92 -6.47 -7.44 30.01
N PHE A 93 -6.32 -7.92 28.78
CA PHE A 93 -7.25 -8.88 28.16
C PHE A 93 -6.64 -10.24 27.86
N VAL A 94 -5.46 -10.55 28.37
CA VAL A 94 -4.74 -11.81 28.09
C VAL A 94 -5.58 -13.06 28.37
N HIS A 95 -6.53 -13.00 29.34
CA HIS A 95 -7.37 -14.12 29.76
C HIS A 95 -8.87 -13.81 29.75
N LYS A 96 -9.30 -12.70 29.17
CA LYS A 96 -10.71 -12.29 29.19
C LYS A 96 -11.10 -11.53 27.91
N PRO A 97 -12.41 -11.48 27.56
CA PRO A 97 -12.89 -10.72 26.41
C PRO A 97 -12.52 -9.24 26.46
N LEU A 98 -12.43 -8.59 25.29
CA LEU A 98 -12.35 -7.15 25.18
C LEU A 98 -13.59 -6.49 25.78
N SER A 99 -13.41 -5.41 26.53
CA SER A 99 -14.53 -4.68 27.10
C SER A 99 -15.20 -3.78 26.06
N THR A 100 -16.49 -3.48 26.27
CA THR A 100 -17.25 -2.54 25.45
C THR A 100 -16.61 -1.14 25.46
N ASP A 101 -16.11 -0.70 26.61
CA ASP A 101 -15.40 0.58 26.76
C ASP A 101 -14.15 0.64 25.88
N PHE A 102 -13.34 -0.43 25.86
CA PHE A 102 -12.15 -0.49 24.98
C PHE A 102 -12.54 -0.46 23.50
N LEU A 103 -13.58 -1.23 23.11
CA LEU A 103 -14.06 -1.24 21.72
C LEU A 103 -14.58 0.16 21.29
N GLN A 104 -15.25 0.89 22.19
CA GLN A 104 -15.70 2.26 21.93
C GLN A 104 -14.53 3.24 21.76
N LYS A 105 -13.50 3.13 22.60
CA LYS A 105 -12.28 3.93 22.49
C LYS A 105 -11.56 3.68 21.16
N LEU A 106 -11.52 2.43 20.72
CA LEU A 106 -10.97 2.04 19.43
C LEU A 106 -11.76 2.66 18.26
N ASP A 107 -13.09 2.61 18.29
CA ASP A 107 -13.97 3.23 17.27
C ASP A 107 -13.80 4.75 17.21
N ASN A 108 -13.58 5.39 18.35
CA ASN A 108 -13.26 6.82 18.41
C ASN A 108 -11.91 7.15 17.77
N ASP A 109 -10.86 6.35 17.99
CA ASP A 109 -9.56 6.52 17.31
C ASP A 109 -9.72 6.43 15.79
N PHE A 110 -10.52 5.49 15.29
CA PHE A 110 -10.82 5.39 13.84
C PHE A 110 -11.49 6.66 13.30
N THR A 111 -12.43 7.20 14.03
CA THR A 111 -13.12 8.45 13.67
C THR A 111 -12.15 9.63 13.62
N VAL A 112 -11.28 9.74 14.62
CA VAL A 112 -10.27 10.81 14.68
C VAL A 112 -9.30 10.74 13.51
N VAL A 113 -8.84 9.55 13.13
CA VAL A 113 -7.93 9.34 11.98
C VAL A 113 -8.63 9.71 10.67
N ARG A 114 -9.89 9.26 10.47
CA ARG A 114 -10.69 9.63 9.29
C ARG A 114 -10.84 11.13 9.15
N ASP A 115 -11.20 11.79 10.23
CA ASP A 115 -11.40 13.23 10.24
C ASP A 115 -10.10 14.01 9.97
N ALA A 116 -8.96 13.47 10.39
CA ALA A 116 -7.65 14.09 10.19
C ALA A 116 -7.07 13.88 8.77
N GLY A 117 -7.65 13.00 7.96
CA GLY A 117 -7.18 12.73 6.60
C GLY A 117 -5.98 11.78 6.53
N LEU A 118 -5.85 10.87 7.50
CA LEU A 118 -4.82 9.83 7.52
C LEU A 118 -5.45 8.44 7.39
N LYS A 119 -4.60 7.43 7.14
CA LYS A 119 -4.96 6.02 7.27
C LYS A 119 -4.08 5.31 8.29
N MET A 120 -4.53 4.15 8.75
CA MET A 120 -3.88 3.41 9.84
C MET A 120 -3.22 2.14 9.33
N ILE A 121 -2.02 1.89 9.87
CA ILE A 121 -1.39 0.58 9.99
C ILE A 121 -1.71 0.12 11.41
N ILE A 122 -2.41 -1.00 11.58
CA ILE A 122 -2.90 -1.44 12.88
C ILE A 122 -2.16 -2.69 13.32
N ARG A 123 -1.70 -2.72 14.58
CA ARG A 123 -1.18 -3.91 15.24
C ARG A 123 -1.81 -4.06 16.62
N PHE A 124 -2.27 -5.26 16.93
CA PHE A 124 -2.65 -5.66 18.28
C PHE A 124 -1.58 -6.60 18.83
N SER A 125 -1.25 -6.45 20.13
CA SER A 125 -0.39 -7.38 20.86
C SER A 125 -0.81 -7.41 22.33
N TYR A 126 -0.33 -8.39 23.07
CA TYR A 126 -0.57 -8.46 24.53
C TYR A 126 0.61 -7.89 25.31
N ILE A 127 1.81 -7.92 24.70
CA ILE A 127 3.06 -7.60 25.37
C ILE A 127 3.91 -6.72 24.49
N ASN A 128 4.58 -5.75 25.10
CA ASN A 128 5.59 -4.91 24.45
C ASN A 128 6.87 -4.75 25.31
N LYS A 129 7.02 -5.58 26.34
CA LYS A 129 8.19 -5.55 27.25
C LYS A 129 8.84 -6.91 27.31
N VAL A 130 10.16 -6.91 27.31
CA VAL A 130 10.99 -8.08 27.52
C VAL A 130 11.19 -8.33 29.00
N GLN A 131 11.09 -9.58 29.46
CA GLN A 131 11.49 -10.01 30.78
C GLN A 131 12.84 -10.70 30.68
N ALA A 132 13.84 -10.18 31.38
CA ALA A 132 15.18 -10.76 31.44
C ALA A 132 15.36 -11.49 32.77
N ASN A 133 15.37 -12.82 32.76
CA ASN A 133 15.41 -13.65 33.97
C ASN A 133 16.48 -14.76 33.94
N GLY A 134 17.55 -14.61 33.13
CA GLY A 134 18.67 -15.56 33.15
C GLY A 134 18.32 -16.94 32.58
N CYS A 135 17.54 -17.03 31.54
CA CYS A 135 17.18 -18.24 30.81
C CYS A 135 18.22 -18.63 29.73
N ALA A 136 17.90 -19.62 28.92
CA ALA A 136 18.81 -20.17 27.91
C ALA A 136 18.96 -19.28 26.66
N ASP A 137 18.03 -18.34 26.43
CA ASP A 137 18.07 -17.44 25.29
C ASP A 137 19.25 -16.48 25.31
N LYS A 138 19.96 -16.36 24.19
CA LYS A 138 21.19 -15.54 24.09
C LYS A 138 20.92 -14.04 24.22
N GLU A 139 19.72 -13.59 23.83
CA GLU A 139 19.27 -12.19 23.96
C GLU A 139 18.70 -11.90 25.35
N GLY A 140 18.59 -12.93 26.23
CA GLY A 140 18.06 -12.82 27.57
C GLY A 140 16.54 -12.63 27.63
N ILE A 141 15.81 -12.97 26.57
CA ILE A 141 14.35 -12.90 26.51
C ILE A 141 13.75 -14.17 27.06
N CYS A 142 13.06 -14.10 28.19
CA CYS A 142 12.69 -15.28 28.98
C CYS A 142 11.19 -15.51 29.10
N PRO A 143 10.75 -16.80 29.08
CA PRO A 143 9.36 -17.14 29.41
C PRO A 143 9.08 -17.01 30.94
N PRO A 144 7.79 -16.87 31.37
CA PRO A 144 6.64 -16.76 30.49
C PRO A 144 6.64 -15.41 29.77
N TYR A 145 6.32 -15.42 28.46
CA TYR A 145 6.31 -14.21 27.67
C TYR A 145 5.05 -13.38 27.92
N GLY A 146 3.91 -14.03 28.15
CA GLY A 146 2.66 -13.41 28.59
C GLY A 146 1.69 -13.08 27.45
N ASP A 147 1.84 -13.68 26.27
CA ASP A 147 0.82 -13.59 25.22
C ASP A 147 -0.43 -14.44 25.57
N ALA A 148 -1.50 -14.32 24.78
CA ALA A 148 -2.77 -14.99 25.07
C ALA A 148 -2.91 -16.33 24.33
N PRO A 149 -3.63 -17.32 24.91
CA PRO A 149 -3.90 -18.57 24.22
C PRO A 149 -4.80 -18.35 22.98
N LYS A 150 -4.69 -19.26 22.00
CA LYS A 150 -5.40 -19.21 20.71
C LYS A 150 -6.89 -18.91 20.84
N THR A 151 -7.57 -19.52 21.81
CA THR A 151 -9.01 -19.32 22.06
C THR A 151 -9.35 -17.86 22.38
N ILE A 152 -8.53 -17.19 23.18
CA ILE A 152 -8.69 -15.77 23.52
C ILE A 152 -8.37 -14.89 22.31
N VAL A 153 -7.31 -15.18 21.58
CA VAL A 153 -6.96 -14.42 20.37
C VAL A 153 -8.11 -14.47 19.35
N LEU A 154 -8.65 -15.66 19.07
CA LEU A 154 -9.78 -15.82 18.15
C LEU A 154 -11.04 -15.09 18.64
N GLN A 155 -11.32 -15.11 19.95
CA GLN A 155 -12.43 -14.36 20.55
C GLN A 155 -12.24 -12.84 20.34
N HIS A 156 -11.05 -12.32 20.56
CA HIS A 156 -10.75 -10.89 20.34
C HIS A 156 -10.91 -10.49 18.86
N ILE A 157 -10.41 -11.30 17.94
CA ILE A 157 -10.59 -11.05 16.50
C ILE A 157 -12.07 -11.02 16.14
N LEU A 158 -12.87 -11.94 16.69
CA LEU A 158 -14.32 -11.94 16.47
C LEU A 158 -15.01 -10.68 17.03
N GLN A 159 -14.58 -10.18 18.19
CA GLN A 159 -15.10 -8.93 18.78
C GLN A 159 -14.67 -7.69 17.97
N LEU A 160 -13.46 -7.69 17.41
CA LEU A 160 -12.93 -6.60 16.58
C LEU A 160 -13.54 -6.55 15.18
N LYS A 161 -13.99 -7.69 14.64
CA LYS A 161 -14.48 -7.81 13.25
C LYS A 161 -15.50 -6.74 12.86
N PRO A 162 -16.57 -6.45 13.62
CA PRO A 162 -17.53 -5.40 13.23
C PRO A 162 -16.89 -4.01 13.09
N LEU A 163 -15.94 -3.67 13.98
CA LEU A 163 -15.24 -2.39 13.94
C LEU A 163 -14.28 -2.30 12.75
N LEU A 164 -13.53 -3.38 12.47
CA LEU A 164 -12.62 -3.45 11.34
C LEU A 164 -13.37 -3.35 10.01
N GLN A 165 -14.54 -3.96 9.89
CA GLN A 165 -15.39 -3.86 8.71
C GLN A 165 -16.02 -2.47 8.55
N LYS A 166 -16.54 -1.89 9.62
CA LYS A 166 -17.13 -0.54 9.66
C LYS A 166 -16.12 0.53 9.22
N ASN A 167 -14.87 0.41 9.67
CA ASN A 167 -13.82 1.40 9.51
C ASN A 167 -12.75 1.00 8.46
N ALA A 168 -13.10 0.09 7.56
CA ALA A 168 -12.18 -0.41 6.54
C ALA A 168 -11.66 0.69 5.60
N ASP A 169 -12.39 1.77 5.46
CA ASP A 169 -12.01 2.95 4.66
C ASP A 169 -10.68 3.56 5.11
N ILE A 170 -10.43 3.65 6.43
CA ILE A 170 -9.21 4.25 6.97
C ILE A 170 -8.14 3.21 7.38
N ILE A 171 -8.38 1.93 7.20
CA ILE A 171 -7.38 0.89 7.41
C ILE A 171 -6.53 0.78 6.14
N ALA A 172 -5.28 1.22 6.19
CA ALA A 172 -4.33 0.95 5.13
C ALA A 172 -4.01 -0.54 5.09
N VAL A 173 -3.64 -1.12 6.24
CA VAL A 173 -3.33 -2.53 6.41
C VAL A 173 -3.46 -2.93 7.88
N LEU A 174 -3.77 -4.19 8.14
CA LEU A 174 -3.71 -4.82 9.46
C LEU A 174 -2.50 -5.74 9.52
N GLN A 175 -1.64 -5.59 10.52
CA GLN A 175 -0.56 -6.55 10.76
C GLN A 175 -1.09 -7.73 11.57
N GLN A 176 -0.57 -8.93 11.35
CA GLN A 176 -1.06 -10.12 12.03
C GLN A 176 -1.07 -9.94 13.55
N GLY A 177 0.01 -9.41 14.12
CA GLY A 177 0.05 -9.09 15.55
C GLY A 177 -0.27 -10.29 16.45
N PHE A 178 -0.84 -10.02 17.61
CA PHE A 178 -1.37 -10.93 18.64
C PHE A 178 -0.38 -11.95 19.21
N ILE A 179 0.48 -12.54 18.42
CA ILE A 179 1.34 -13.66 18.78
C ILE A 179 2.71 -13.14 19.22
N GLY A 180 3.12 -13.54 20.43
CA GLY A 180 4.44 -13.28 20.97
C GLY A 180 4.69 -11.84 21.39
N ILE A 181 5.91 -11.57 21.80
CA ILE A 181 6.35 -10.22 22.18
C ILE A 181 6.24 -9.28 20.98
N TRP A 182 5.77 -8.07 21.20
CA TRP A 182 5.51 -7.03 20.18
C TRP A 182 4.46 -7.42 19.09
N GLY A 183 3.87 -8.63 19.18
CA GLY A 183 3.03 -9.16 18.12
C GLY A 183 3.83 -9.51 16.85
N GLU A 184 5.10 -9.85 16.98
CA GLU A 184 6.00 -10.17 15.87
C GLU A 184 6.19 -11.67 15.63
N ASN A 185 5.41 -12.49 16.31
CA ASN A 185 5.43 -13.94 16.20
C ASN A 185 6.71 -14.62 16.73
N TYR A 186 7.52 -13.91 17.50
CA TYR A 186 8.66 -14.45 18.25
C TYR A 186 8.30 -14.54 19.74
N TYR A 187 8.97 -15.43 20.48
CA TYR A 187 8.87 -15.48 21.94
C TYR A 187 7.42 -15.56 22.42
N THR A 188 6.77 -16.70 22.19
CA THR A 188 5.35 -16.94 22.48
C THR A 188 5.17 -18.16 23.40
N ASP A 189 4.26 -18.05 24.35
CA ASP A 189 3.92 -19.17 25.27
C ASP A 189 3.04 -20.24 24.60
N TYR A 190 2.29 -19.87 23.53
CA TYR A 190 1.23 -20.75 22.99
C TYR A 190 1.38 -21.18 21.53
N PHE A 191 2.19 -20.47 20.73
CA PHE A 191 2.20 -20.66 19.27
C PHE A 191 3.53 -21.23 18.74
N GLY A 192 4.33 -21.86 19.62
CA GLY A 192 5.61 -22.44 19.29
C GLY A 192 6.76 -21.45 19.33
N ASP A 193 7.65 -21.64 20.28
CA ASP A 193 8.85 -20.87 20.48
C ASP A 193 10.04 -21.52 19.73
N ALA A 194 10.64 -20.77 18.83
CA ALA A 194 11.81 -21.18 18.03
C ALA A 194 13.14 -20.68 18.62
N SER A 195 13.12 -20.08 19.83
CA SER A 195 14.32 -19.69 20.58
C SER A 195 14.96 -20.88 21.31
N GLU A 196 16.08 -20.60 21.98
CA GLU A 196 16.76 -21.56 22.82
C GLU A 196 15.95 -21.99 24.06
N ASN A 197 14.94 -21.17 24.46
CA ASN A 197 14.02 -21.53 25.55
C ASN A 197 12.98 -22.58 25.16
N GLY A 198 12.71 -22.71 23.85
CA GLY A 198 11.68 -23.58 23.30
C GLY A 198 12.24 -24.78 22.55
N ALA A 199 11.53 -25.20 21.51
CA ALA A 199 11.92 -26.36 20.71
C ALA A 199 13.02 -26.06 19.67
N GLY A 200 13.53 -24.81 19.59
CA GLY A 200 14.47 -24.38 18.57
C GLY A 200 13.92 -24.43 17.14
N ARG A 201 12.61 -24.61 16.97
CA ARG A 201 11.87 -24.65 15.70
C ARG A 201 10.37 -24.50 15.94
N ILE A 202 9.60 -24.19 14.88
CA ILE A 202 8.14 -24.15 14.95
C ILE A 202 7.57 -25.45 14.43
N MET A 203 6.80 -26.15 15.28
CA MET A 203 6.17 -27.44 14.96
C MET A 203 4.97 -27.24 14.02
N ASP A 204 4.57 -28.28 13.28
CA ASP A 204 3.45 -28.24 12.33
C ASP A 204 2.12 -27.85 12.99
N SER A 205 1.89 -28.27 14.26
CA SER A 205 0.71 -27.85 15.03
C SER A 205 0.71 -26.35 15.28
N SER A 206 1.85 -25.78 15.67
CA SER A 206 2.01 -24.36 15.90
C SER A 206 1.88 -23.54 14.60
N TRP A 207 2.36 -24.07 13.48
CA TRP A 207 2.11 -23.46 12.17
C TRP A 207 0.62 -23.44 11.83
N ARG A 208 -0.14 -24.51 12.11
CA ARG A 208 -1.60 -24.52 11.93
C ARG A 208 -2.27 -23.47 12.82
N ASP A 209 -1.89 -23.38 14.08
CA ASP A 209 -2.45 -22.39 15.00
C ASP A 209 -2.21 -20.95 14.56
N ARG A 210 -0.98 -20.64 14.06
CA ARG A 210 -0.64 -19.33 13.46
C ARG A 210 -1.47 -19.05 12.22
N ASN A 211 -1.67 -20.05 11.37
CA ASN A 211 -2.48 -19.96 10.15
C ASN A 211 -3.96 -19.71 10.49
N ASP A 212 -4.50 -20.31 11.55
CA ASP A 212 -5.87 -20.07 11.99
C ASP A 212 -6.06 -18.61 12.45
N ILE A 213 -5.07 -18.04 13.15
CA ILE A 213 -5.09 -16.61 13.52
C ILE A 213 -5.05 -15.73 12.27
N LEU A 214 -4.14 -15.99 11.33
CA LEU A 214 -4.04 -15.23 10.07
C LEU A 214 -5.35 -15.33 9.27
N LYS A 215 -5.94 -16.52 9.18
CA LYS A 215 -7.23 -16.73 8.51
C LYS A 215 -8.36 -15.93 9.17
N ALA A 216 -8.42 -15.94 10.50
CA ALA A 216 -9.43 -15.18 11.25
C ALA A 216 -9.31 -13.65 10.99
N LEU A 217 -8.08 -13.13 10.89
CA LEU A 217 -7.84 -11.71 10.56
C LEU A 217 -8.25 -11.38 9.12
N LEU A 218 -7.92 -12.25 8.15
CA LEU A 218 -8.35 -12.10 6.77
C LEU A 218 -9.89 -12.11 6.65
N ASP A 219 -10.57 -12.91 7.47
CA ASP A 219 -12.04 -12.98 7.51
C ASP A 219 -12.68 -11.83 8.32
N ALA A 220 -11.91 -11.17 9.16
CA ALA A 220 -12.36 -10.00 9.90
C ALA A 220 -12.34 -8.72 9.06
N LEU A 221 -11.56 -8.69 7.98
CA LEU A 221 -11.46 -7.57 7.05
C LEU A 221 -12.31 -7.80 5.78
N PRO A 222 -12.81 -6.73 5.13
CA PRO A 222 -13.34 -6.83 3.78
C PRO A 222 -12.29 -7.36 2.79
N LYS A 223 -12.73 -7.98 1.70
CA LYS A 223 -11.85 -8.63 0.70
C LYS A 223 -10.89 -7.66 -0.02
N ASN A 224 -11.15 -6.38 0.03
CA ASN A 224 -10.30 -5.33 -0.53
C ASN A 224 -9.28 -4.74 0.47
N ARG A 225 -9.09 -5.38 1.62
CA ARG A 225 -8.06 -5.01 2.61
C ARG A 225 -7.12 -6.18 2.86
N MET A 226 -5.87 -5.84 3.19
CA MET A 226 -4.77 -6.79 3.32
C MET A 226 -4.31 -6.94 4.77
N VAL A 227 -3.69 -8.08 5.05
CA VAL A 227 -2.98 -8.39 6.30
C VAL A 227 -1.49 -8.53 6.00
N GLN A 228 -0.62 -8.00 6.85
CA GLN A 228 0.81 -8.23 6.76
C GLN A 228 1.26 -9.29 7.77
N VAL A 229 2.20 -10.12 7.34
CA VAL A 229 2.90 -11.09 8.18
C VAL A 229 4.36 -10.67 8.37
N ARG A 230 4.98 -11.07 9.49
CA ARG A 230 6.34 -10.67 9.89
C ARG A 230 7.43 -11.28 9.02
N THR A 231 7.25 -12.50 8.53
CA THR A 231 8.23 -13.20 7.71
C THR A 231 7.61 -13.80 6.44
N PRO A 232 8.38 -13.93 5.34
CA PRO A 232 7.88 -14.55 4.13
C PRO A 232 7.46 -16.02 4.35
N GLN A 233 8.11 -16.74 5.27
CA GLN A 233 7.75 -18.12 5.59
C GLN A 233 6.33 -18.25 6.14
N MET A 234 5.84 -17.27 6.88
CA MET A 234 4.46 -17.29 7.40
C MET A 234 3.45 -17.35 6.24
N LYS A 235 3.66 -16.57 5.18
CA LYS A 235 2.82 -16.65 3.98
C LYS A 235 2.98 -17.99 3.27
N GLN A 236 4.21 -18.51 3.11
CA GLN A 236 4.43 -19.83 2.52
C GLN A 236 3.70 -20.93 3.30
N LYS A 237 3.82 -20.94 4.62
CA LYS A 237 3.12 -21.92 5.51
C LYS A 237 1.61 -21.78 5.49
N PHE A 238 1.09 -20.59 5.27
CA PHE A 238 -0.34 -20.36 5.11
C PHE A 238 -0.86 -20.88 3.76
N VAL A 239 -0.17 -20.55 2.68
CA VAL A 239 -0.62 -20.87 1.31
C VAL A 239 -0.40 -22.35 0.96
N TYR A 240 0.74 -22.92 1.35
CA TYR A 240 1.18 -24.26 0.93
C TYR A 240 1.14 -25.30 2.06
N GLY A 241 0.69 -24.89 3.25
CA GLY A 241 0.55 -25.77 4.41
C GLY A 241 1.79 -25.79 5.32
N PRO A 242 1.65 -26.37 6.53
CA PRO A 242 2.67 -26.34 7.60
C PRO A 242 4.03 -26.89 7.21
N VAL A 243 4.08 -27.80 6.24
CA VAL A 243 5.32 -28.43 5.75
C VAL A 243 5.90 -27.74 4.52
N ALA A 244 5.35 -26.59 4.10
CA ALA A 244 5.81 -25.85 2.94
C ALA A 244 7.33 -25.58 3.00
N SER A 245 7.98 -25.72 1.86
CA SER A 245 9.42 -25.46 1.69
C SER A 245 9.69 -23.96 1.47
N THR A 246 10.92 -23.52 1.77
CA THR A 246 11.38 -22.15 1.57
C THR A 246 11.48 -21.73 0.11
N ASP A 247 11.50 -22.70 -0.82
CA ASP A 247 11.49 -22.50 -2.27
C ASP A 247 10.07 -22.55 -2.88
N SER A 248 9.01 -22.49 -2.05
CA SER A 248 7.62 -22.36 -2.48
C SER A 248 7.46 -21.20 -3.46
N LYS A 249 6.56 -21.35 -4.44
CA LYS A 249 6.37 -20.34 -5.48
C LYS A 249 5.77 -19.04 -4.93
N PRO A 250 6.32 -17.88 -5.28
CA PRO A 250 5.69 -16.59 -4.96
C PRO A 250 4.39 -16.41 -5.76
N MET A 251 3.57 -15.44 -5.34
CA MET A 251 2.33 -15.08 -6.03
C MET A 251 2.61 -14.65 -7.47
N SER A 252 1.80 -15.13 -8.41
CA SER A 252 1.87 -14.71 -9.81
C SER A 252 1.00 -13.48 -10.08
N ARG A 253 1.24 -12.80 -11.22
CA ARG A 253 0.44 -11.64 -11.66
C ARG A 253 -1.05 -11.97 -11.81
N GLU A 254 -1.38 -13.17 -12.28
CA GLU A 254 -2.76 -13.61 -12.53
C GLU A 254 -3.54 -13.82 -11.22
N LYS A 255 -2.84 -14.13 -10.14
CA LYS A 255 -3.42 -14.27 -8.80
C LYS A 255 -3.50 -12.95 -8.04
N ALA A 256 -2.71 -11.95 -8.44
CA ALA A 256 -2.65 -10.67 -7.76
C ALA A 256 -4.02 -9.98 -7.75
N TYR A 257 -4.39 -9.44 -6.59
CA TYR A 257 -5.61 -8.64 -6.38
C TYR A 257 -6.93 -9.33 -6.70
N ASN A 258 -6.95 -10.67 -6.78
CA ASN A 258 -8.15 -11.47 -7.08
C ASN A 258 -9.06 -11.72 -5.86
N ASN A 259 -8.81 -11.04 -4.73
CA ASN A 259 -9.54 -11.12 -3.48
C ASN A 259 -9.46 -12.49 -2.74
N THR A 260 -8.60 -13.41 -3.18
CA THR A 260 -8.27 -14.61 -2.40
C THR A 260 -7.42 -14.27 -1.19
N ASP A 261 -7.38 -15.17 -0.22
CA ASP A 261 -6.59 -14.93 0.99
C ASP A 261 -5.09 -14.82 0.67
N GLU A 262 -4.55 -15.64 -0.26
CA GLU A 262 -3.16 -15.53 -0.75
C GLU A 262 -2.83 -14.12 -1.28
N ALA A 263 -3.74 -13.53 -2.07
CA ALA A 263 -3.56 -12.21 -2.68
C ALA A 263 -3.67 -11.03 -1.69
N ARG A 264 -4.09 -11.30 -0.46
CA ARG A 264 -4.32 -10.31 0.58
C ARG A 264 -3.27 -10.32 1.69
N ILE A 265 -2.17 -11.05 1.49
CA ILE A 265 -1.08 -11.14 2.47
C ILE A 265 0.14 -10.39 1.95
N GLY A 266 0.50 -9.31 2.63
CA GLY A 266 1.75 -8.56 2.46
C GLY A 266 2.74 -8.85 3.59
N PHE A 267 3.79 -8.03 3.70
CA PHE A 267 4.89 -8.25 4.65
C PHE A 267 5.20 -6.99 5.47
N HIS A 268 5.65 -7.20 6.72
CA HIS A 268 6.36 -6.16 7.46
C HIS A 268 7.68 -6.72 7.97
N ASN A 269 8.77 -6.00 7.69
CA ASN A 269 10.10 -6.32 8.17
C ASN A 269 10.51 -5.29 9.22
N ASP A 270 10.46 -5.67 10.49
CA ASP A 270 10.70 -4.77 11.60
C ASP A 270 12.18 -4.70 12.00
N CYS A 271 13.07 -5.22 11.14
CA CYS A 271 14.54 -5.11 11.28
C CYS A 271 15.22 -5.02 9.90
N PHE A 272 14.78 -4.05 9.09
CA PHE A 272 15.31 -3.82 7.74
C PHE A 272 16.81 -3.60 7.75
N LEU A 273 17.56 -4.45 7.04
CA LEU A 273 19.03 -4.41 6.93
C LEU A 273 19.77 -4.27 8.28
N ALA A 274 19.23 -4.85 9.35
CA ALA A 274 19.87 -4.83 10.67
C ALA A 274 20.91 -5.94 10.85
N SER A 275 20.83 -6.99 10.01
CA SER A 275 21.79 -8.09 9.91
C SER A 275 21.70 -8.74 8.53
N SER A 276 22.50 -9.80 8.28
CA SER A 276 22.43 -10.55 7.01
C SER A 276 21.08 -11.23 6.77
N ASP A 277 20.33 -11.54 7.82
CA ASP A 277 19.00 -12.18 7.78
C ASP A 277 17.88 -11.30 8.31
N ASP A 278 18.16 -10.01 8.56
CA ASP A 278 17.24 -9.03 9.14
C ASP A 278 16.64 -9.56 10.45
N TYR A 279 17.51 -9.98 11.36
CA TYR A 279 17.17 -10.56 12.69
C TYR A 279 16.03 -11.60 12.59
N GLY A 280 16.23 -12.60 11.70
CA GLY A 280 15.35 -13.73 11.56
C GLY A 280 14.22 -13.56 10.54
N THR A 281 14.07 -12.41 9.88
CA THR A 281 13.07 -12.24 8.82
C THR A 281 13.23 -13.29 7.72
N TYR A 282 14.46 -13.67 7.38
CA TYR A 282 14.79 -14.61 6.31
C TYR A 282 15.27 -15.99 6.78
N TYR A 283 14.75 -16.44 7.93
CA TYR A 283 14.99 -17.79 8.44
C TYR A 283 13.96 -18.81 7.96
N ASP A 284 14.38 -20.07 7.85
CA ASP A 284 13.51 -21.23 7.89
C ASP A 284 13.32 -21.65 9.35
N TYR A 285 12.16 -21.38 9.90
CA TYR A 285 11.82 -21.74 11.29
C TYR A 285 11.49 -23.23 11.47
N GLY A 286 11.66 -24.03 10.41
CA GLY A 286 11.50 -25.48 10.45
C GLY A 286 10.05 -25.95 10.46
N SER A 287 9.91 -27.22 10.84
CA SER A 287 8.66 -27.96 10.95
C SER A 287 8.84 -29.08 11.99
N SER A 288 7.84 -29.95 12.14
CA SER A 288 7.99 -31.15 12.96
C SER A 288 9.10 -32.07 12.49
N SER A 289 9.41 -32.06 11.18
CA SER A 289 10.40 -32.92 10.55
C SER A 289 11.71 -32.23 10.17
N THR A 290 11.78 -30.89 10.19
CA THR A 290 12.96 -30.13 9.76
C THR A 290 13.40 -29.13 10.84
N PRO A 291 14.72 -28.95 11.05
CA PRO A 291 15.23 -27.97 12.01
C PRO A 291 15.11 -26.54 11.47
N LYS A 292 15.18 -25.56 12.38
CA LYS A 292 15.43 -24.15 12.06
C LYS A 292 16.81 -23.99 11.44
N LYS A 293 16.91 -23.20 10.36
CA LYS A 293 18.19 -22.92 9.68
C LYS A 293 18.13 -21.59 8.91
N PRO A 294 19.27 -20.96 8.60
CA PRO A 294 19.32 -19.80 7.69
C PRO A 294 18.76 -20.16 6.31
N ALA A 295 18.01 -19.23 5.70
CA ALA A 295 17.42 -19.39 4.37
C ALA A 295 17.44 -18.07 3.57
N ASN A 296 18.41 -17.19 3.85
CA ASN A 296 18.46 -15.82 3.37
C ASN A 296 18.25 -15.69 1.86
N GLU A 297 18.95 -16.49 1.05
CA GLU A 297 18.90 -16.38 -0.40
C GLU A 297 17.51 -16.75 -0.96
N THR A 298 16.96 -17.90 -0.54
CA THR A 298 15.64 -18.35 -1.00
C THR A 298 14.52 -17.49 -0.51
N MET A 299 14.57 -17.04 0.74
CA MET A 299 13.55 -16.19 1.34
C MET A 299 13.56 -14.77 0.77
N ARG A 300 14.74 -14.18 0.51
CA ARG A 300 14.84 -12.86 -0.16
C ARG A 300 14.33 -12.94 -1.59
N LYS A 301 14.63 -13.99 -2.35
CA LYS A 301 14.08 -14.20 -3.69
C LYS A 301 12.56 -14.34 -3.68
N TYR A 302 12.02 -15.12 -2.74
CA TYR A 302 10.58 -15.24 -2.57
C TYR A 302 9.95 -13.90 -2.21
N PHE A 303 10.50 -13.21 -1.21
CA PHE A 303 9.99 -11.91 -0.75
C PHE A 303 9.96 -10.89 -1.89
N ALA A 304 11.08 -10.71 -2.62
CA ALA A 304 11.18 -9.76 -3.73
C ALA A 304 10.17 -10.05 -4.85
N ALA A 305 9.90 -11.31 -5.15
CA ALA A 305 8.95 -11.69 -6.19
C ALA A 305 7.49 -11.52 -5.76
N ASP A 306 7.17 -11.85 -4.50
CA ASP A 306 5.81 -11.81 -3.95
C ASP A 306 5.38 -10.40 -3.53
N SER A 307 6.28 -9.64 -2.93
CA SER A 307 6.03 -8.29 -2.38
C SER A 307 5.58 -7.25 -3.42
N ARG A 308 5.82 -7.51 -4.71
CA ARG A 308 5.36 -6.66 -5.81
C ARG A 308 3.85 -6.41 -5.81
N TYR A 309 3.09 -7.32 -5.20
CA TYR A 309 1.62 -7.35 -5.25
C TYR A 309 0.95 -7.08 -3.90
N GLY A 310 1.69 -6.59 -2.92
CA GLY A 310 1.16 -6.31 -1.60
C GLY A 310 1.94 -5.24 -0.84
N PRO A 311 1.42 -4.76 0.30
CA PRO A 311 2.12 -3.77 1.11
C PRO A 311 3.39 -4.35 1.72
N VAL A 312 4.46 -3.58 1.67
CA VAL A 312 5.68 -3.82 2.45
C VAL A 312 5.98 -2.61 3.30
N GLY A 313 6.28 -2.84 4.57
CA GLY A 313 6.71 -1.82 5.51
C GLY A 313 7.51 -2.42 6.65
N GLY A 314 7.67 -1.67 7.72
CA GLY A 314 8.41 -2.09 8.91
C GLY A 314 9.30 -1.00 9.46
N GLU A 315 10.45 -1.37 10.01
CA GLU A 315 11.38 -0.46 10.67
C GLU A 315 12.83 -0.97 10.58
N THR A 316 13.80 -0.12 10.92
CA THR A 316 15.23 -0.40 10.77
C THR A 316 15.87 -1.12 11.94
N CYS A 317 15.31 -1.06 13.11
CA CYS A 317 15.63 -1.66 14.41
C CYS A 317 17.07 -1.50 14.94
N ASP A 318 18.12 -1.76 14.17
CA ASP A 318 19.51 -1.74 14.63
C ASP A 318 20.45 -1.28 13.52
N ASP A 319 21.57 -0.65 13.92
CA ASP A 319 22.65 -0.15 13.07
C ASP A 319 23.85 -1.10 12.98
N ALA A 320 23.79 -2.25 13.61
CA ALA A 320 24.91 -3.19 13.67
C ALA A 320 25.38 -3.73 12.30
N PHE A 321 24.60 -3.54 11.25
CA PHE A 321 24.93 -3.98 9.88
C PHE A 321 25.48 -2.84 9.00
N SER A 322 25.80 -1.67 9.58
CA SER A 322 26.51 -0.60 8.85
C SER A 322 27.88 -1.11 8.34
N PRO A 323 28.31 -0.78 7.08
CA PRO A 323 27.65 0.16 6.17
C PRO A 323 26.61 -0.43 5.22
N GLN A 324 26.21 -1.70 5.33
CA GLN A 324 25.27 -2.34 4.39
C GLN A 324 23.89 -1.70 4.40
N ASN A 325 23.45 -1.14 5.53
CA ASN A 325 22.19 -0.43 5.70
C ASN A 325 22.26 1.07 5.35
N ASP A 326 23.41 1.57 4.91
CA ASP A 326 23.62 2.98 4.57
C ASP A 326 23.23 3.32 3.12
N CYS A 327 23.47 4.59 2.75
CA CYS A 327 23.35 5.07 1.37
C CYS A 327 24.43 4.45 0.47
N ALA A 328 24.12 4.32 -0.82
CA ALA A 328 25.13 4.02 -1.83
C ALA A 328 26.19 5.17 -1.89
N PRO A 329 27.47 4.88 -2.19
CA PRO A 329 28.02 3.57 -2.58
C PRO A 329 28.46 2.69 -1.41
N ALA A 330 28.45 3.17 -0.16
CA ALA A 330 28.89 2.41 1.01
C ALA A 330 27.91 1.29 1.36
N GLY A 331 26.61 1.58 1.31
CA GLY A 331 25.52 0.66 1.59
C GLY A 331 24.56 0.47 0.41
N ARG A 332 23.44 -0.23 0.67
CA ARG A 332 22.45 -0.63 -0.33
C ARG A 332 21.00 -0.39 0.08
N ALA A 333 20.74 0.54 1.01
CA ALA A 333 19.40 0.76 1.55
C ALA A 333 18.34 1.00 0.48
N GLU A 334 18.60 1.91 -0.48
CA GLU A 334 17.63 2.21 -1.55
C GLU A 334 17.47 1.05 -2.54
N GLU A 335 18.55 0.30 -2.82
CA GLU A 335 18.51 -0.88 -3.68
C GLU A 335 17.62 -1.98 -3.04
N GLU A 336 17.82 -2.25 -1.75
CA GLU A 336 17.02 -3.21 -1.01
C GLU A 336 15.54 -2.77 -0.92
N MET A 337 15.26 -1.49 -0.63
CA MET A 337 13.89 -0.97 -0.62
C MET A 337 13.22 -1.13 -1.99
N ALA A 338 13.94 -0.91 -3.07
CA ALA A 338 13.44 -1.08 -4.43
C ALA A 338 13.19 -2.56 -4.76
N ALA A 339 14.13 -3.44 -4.44
CA ALA A 339 14.01 -4.88 -4.69
C ALA A 339 12.84 -5.51 -3.90
N MET A 340 12.59 -5.03 -2.69
CA MET A 340 11.55 -5.52 -1.78
C MET A 340 10.24 -4.73 -1.85
N HIS A 341 10.12 -3.73 -2.73
CA HIS A 341 8.91 -2.93 -3.00
C HIS A 341 8.34 -2.24 -1.74
N TYR A 342 9.20 -1.52 -0.99
CA TYR A 342 8.77 -0.84 0.23
C TYR A 342 7.75 0.26 -0.04
N SER A 343 6.59 0.15 0.58
CA SER A 343 5.51 1.12 0.52
C SER A 343 5.65 2.21 1.58
N TYR A 344 6.14 1.85 2.76
CA TYR A 344 6.29 2.77 3.90
C TYR A 344 7.29 2.24 4.93
N LEU A 345 7.77 3.13 5.83
CA LEU A 345 8.74 2.79 6.86
C LEU A 345 8.51 3.63 8.14
N ASN A 346 8.95 3.14 9.29
CA ASN A 346 8.88 3.86 10.57
C ASN A 346 9.82 5.07 10.58
N THR A 347 9.30 6.26 10.88
CA THR A 347 10.14 7.46 11.04
C THR A 347 10.80 7.58 12.41
N GLY A 348 10.27 6.89 13.42
CA GLY A 348 10.72 7.02 14.81
C GLY A 348 11.70 5.95 15.29
N TYR A 349 11.89 4.86 14.52
CA TYR A 349 12.72 3.73 14.93
C TYR A 349 13.26 2.93 13.72
N ASN A 350 14.60 2.73 13.61
CA ASN A 350 15.62 3.25 14.52
C ASN A 350 16.24 4.52 13.93
N ASN A 351 16.26 5.61 14.70
CA ASN A 351 16.80 6.87 14.22
C ASN A 351 18.34 6.89 14.11
N THR A 352 19.08 5.93 14.67
CA THR A 352 20.49 5.77 14.38
C THR A 352 20.68 5.51 12.88
N VAL A 353 20.02 4.50 12.33
CA VAL A 353 20.08 4.16 10.89
C VAL A 353 19.44 5.26 10.02
N ASN A 354 18.24 5.74 10.39
CA ASN A 354 17.54 6.71 9.56
C ASN A 354 18.28 8.05 9.46
N ASN A 355 18.99 8.48 10.53
CA ASN A 355 19.79 9.71 10.53
C ASN A 355 21.05 9.56 9.68
N ASP A 356 21.59 8.34 9.51
CA ASP A 356 22.71 8.11 8.61
C ASP A 356 22.30 8.29 7.14
N TRP A 357 21.07 7.92 6.77
CA TRP A 357 20.54 8.26 5.44
C TRP A 357 20.40 9.78 5.22
N ASP A 358 20.08 10.53 6.26
CA ASP A 358 20.01 12.00 6.19
C ASP A 358 21.41 12.61 6.07
N SER A 359 22.34 12.19 6.93
CA SER A 359 23.74 12.68 6.94
C SER A 359 24.50 12.32 5.65
N ALA A 360 24.27 11.15 5.09
CA ALA A 360 24.85 10.68 3.83
C ALA A 360 24.10 11.16 2.58
N GLY A 361 22.95 11.84 2.75
CA GLY A 361 22.24 12.56 1.68
C GLY A 361 21.20 11.77 0.89
N CYS A 362 20.96 10.47 1.16
CA CYS A 362 19.93 9.69 0.44
C CYS A 362 18.52 9.78 1.04
N MET A 363 18.34 10.35 2.23
CA MET A 363 17.02 10.51 2.86
C MET A 363 16.02 11.25 1.96
N SER A 364 16.44 12.28 1.24
CA SER A 364 15.57 13.02 0.32
C SER A 364 15.03 12.13 -0.80
N SER A 365 15.83 11.20 -1.31
CA SER A 365 15.41 10.19 -2.29
C SER A 365 14.46 9.17 -1.65
N ILE A 366 14.81 8.62 -0.51
CA ILE A 366 14.00 7.62 0.23
C ILE A 366 12.59 8.16 0.51
N LYS A 367 12.46 9.38 1.05
CA LYS A 367 11.16 10.01 1.33
C LYS A 367 10.26 10.07 0.10
N LYS A 368 10.82 10.44 -1.06
CA LYS A 368 10.07 10.55 -2.31
C LYS A 368 9.73 9.20 -2.93
N ARG A 369 10.54 8.17 -2.68
CA ARG A 369 10.41 6.86 -3.34
C ARG A 369 9.71 5.78 -2.52
N LEU A 370 9.61 5.90 -1.20
CA LEU A 370 8.78 4.99 -0.41
C LEU A 370 7.35 4.97 -0.94
N GLY A 371 6.86 3.80 -1.34
CA GLY A 371 5.60 3.61 -2.05
C GLY A 371 5.68 4.05 -3.51
N TYR A 372 4.61 4.65 -3.99
CA TYR A 372 4.49 5.12 -5.38
C TYR A 372 4.82 6.61 -5.52
N ARG A 373 5.29 7.00 -6.72
CA ARG A 373 5.46 8.40 -7.14
C ARG A 373 5.21 8.49 -8.64
N PHE A 374 4.00 8.81 -9.03
CA PHE A 374 3.59 8.90 -10.42
C PHE A 374 3.98 10.25 -11.02
N VAL A 375 4.64 10.20 -12.20
CA VAL A 375 5.10 11.37 -12.96
C VAL A 375 4.57 11.25 -14.37
N LEU A 376 3.71 12.17 -14.81
CA LEU A 376 3.32 12.30 -16.21
C LEU A 376 4.51 12.72 -17.06
N LYS A 377 4.69 12.11 -18.21
CA LYS A 377 5.67 12.49 -19.24
C LYS A 377 5.01 13.26 -20.36
N ASP A 378 4.06 12.62 -21.01
CA ASP A 378 3.24 13.20 -22.05
C ASP A 378 1.86 12.51 -22.09
N ALA A 379 0.89 13.19 -22.71
CA ALA A 379 -0.42 12.64 -22.97
C ALA A 379 -0.93 13.09 -24.34
N HIS A 380 -1.76 12.24 -24.94
CA HIS A 380 -2.33 12.45 -26.26
C HIS A 380 -3.85 12.41 -26.16
N PHE A 381 -4.48 13.52 -26.52
CA PHE A 381 -5.93 13.68 -26.47
C PHE A 381 -6.49 14.11 -27.82
N PRO A 382 -7.74 13.74 -28.17
CA PRO A 382 -8.45 14.36 -29.27
C PRO A 382 -8.63 15.86 -29.01
N ALA A 383 -8.51 16.68 -30.05
CA ALA A 383 -8.82 18.12 -29.98
C ALA A 383 -10.33 18.37 -29.80
N ALA A 384 -11.16 17.45 -30.26
CA ALA A 384 -12.62 17.53 -30.16
C ALA A 384 -13.24 16.14 -29.89
N GLY A 385 -14.47 16.13 -29.39
CA GLY A 385 -15.30 14.95 -29.17
C GLY A 385 -16.77 15.25 -29.43
N LYS A 386 -17.62 14.21 -29.43
CA LYS A 386 -19.07 14.34 -29.54
C LYS A 386 -19.77 13.56 -28.44
N ALA A 387 -20.94 14.06 -27.97
CA ALA A 387 -21.77 13.33 -27.01
C ALA A 387 -22.08 11.91 -27.51
N GLY A 388 -22.03 10.93 -26.63
CA GLY A 388 -22.25 9.51 -26.95
C GLY A 388 -21.11 8.80 -27.66
N GLU A 389 -20.15 9.52 -28.24
CA GLU A 389 -19.07 8.93 -29.05
C GLU A 389 -17.86 8.50 -28.18
N PRO A 390 -17.05 7.53 -28.68
CA PRO A 390 -15.84 7.10 -28.00
C PRO A 390 -14.80 8.22 -27.94
N PHE A 391 -14.25 8.47 -26.74
CA PHE A 391 -13.15 9.37 -26.45
C PHE A 391 -11.89 8.54 -26.13
N ALA A 392 -11.02 8.39 -27.11
CA ALA A 392 -9.79 7.61 -26.98
C ALA A 392 -8.60 8.52 -26.65
N PHE A 393 -7.83 8.17 -25.60
CA PHE A 393 -6.65 8.92 -25.19
C PHE A 393 -5.51 7.98 -24.76
N SER A 394 -4.32 8.52 -24.67
CA SER A 394 -3.18 7.80 -24.10
C SER A 394 -2.31 8.70 -23.23
N VAL A 395 -1.74 8.10 -22.19
CA VAL A 395 -0.87 8.78 -21.23
C VAL A 395 0.40 7.97 -21.05
N ASN A 396 1.54 8.59 -21.22
CA ASN A 396 2.84 8.06 -20.84
C ASN A 396 3.24 8.66 -19.50
N LEU A 397 3.49 7.80 -18.52
CA LEU A 397 3.90 8.20 -17.19
C LEU A 397 4.98 7.25 -16.65
N SER A 398 5.59 7.59 -15.54
CA SER A 398 6.45 6.68 -14.80
C SER A 398 6.06 6.61 -13.34
N ASN A 399 6.22 5.45 -12.72
CA ASN A 399 6.25 5.32 -11.27
C ASN A 399 7.72 5.35 -10.81
N LYS A 400 8.13 6.43 -10.17
CA LYS A 400 9.50 6.60 -9.62
C LYS A 400 9.64 6.11 -8.19
N GLY A 401 8.56 5.62 -7.59
CA GLY A 401 8.56 5.03 -6.25
C GLY A 401 9.12 3.60 -6.23
N PHE A 402 9.31 3.05 -5.04
CA PHE A 402 9.75 1.67 -4.85
C PHE A 402 8.62 0.65 -5.08
N ALA A 403 7.36 1.05 -4.90
CA ALA A 403 6.19 0.18 -5.00
C ALA A 403 5.05 0.82 -5.82
N SER A 404 4.04 0.02 -6.17
CA SER A 404 2.74 0.52 -6.61
C SER A 404 1.80 0.73 -5.41
N PRO A 405 0.64 1.40 -5.56
CA PRO A 405 -0.44 1.31 -4.59
C PRO A 405 -0.83 -0.14 -4.34
N PHE A 406 -1.17 -0.48 -3.10
CA PHE A 406 -1.57 -1.85 -2.75
C PHE A 406 -3.09 -1.98 -2.49
N ASN A 407 -3.75 -0.91 -2.05
CA ASN A 407 -5.20 -0.86 -1.94
C ASN A 407 -5.82 -0.38 -3.26
N PRO A 408 -7.02 -0.87 -3.62
CA PRO A 408 -7.67 -0.47 -4.87
C PRO A 408 -8.08 0.99 -4.84
N ARG A 409 -7.96 1.64 -6.02
CA ARG A 409 -8.40 3.01 -6.27
C ARG A 409 -9.01 3.10 -7.65
N THR A 410 -10.05 3.88 -7.80
CA THR A 410 -10.57 4.25 -9.12
C THR A 410 -9.60 5.20 -9.81
N VAL A 411 -9.62 5.15 -11.14
CA VAL A 411 -8.99 6.17 -12.00
C VAL A 411 -10.11 6.81 -12.79
N GLU A 412 -10.17 8.13 -12.78
CA GLU A 412 -11.26 8.89 -13.38
C GLU A 412 -10.70 9.96 -14.31
N LEU A 413 -11.16 9.97 -15.56
CA LEU A 413 -11.03 11.14 -16.42
C LEU A 413 -12.17 12.09 -16.10
N VAL A 414 -11.84 13.31 -15.71
CA VAL A 414 -12.81 14.35 -15.34
C VAL A 414 -12.85 15.40 -16.44
N LEU A 415 -14.04 15.68 -16.96
CA LEU A 415 -14.32 16.76 -17.89
C LEU A 415 -15.06 17.86 -17.14
N ARG A 416 -14.43 19.02 -17.00
CA ARG A 416 -15.02 20.19 -16.34
C ARG A 416 -15.30 21.28 -17.36
N ASN A 417 -16.57 21.61 -17.55
CA ASN A 417 -16.97 22.70 -18.44
C ASN A 417 -16.35 24.02 -18.00
N THR A 418 -15.69 24.72 -18.93
CA THR A 418 -14.89 25.91 -18.59
C THR A 418 -15.73 27.15 -18.26
N GLU A 419 -17.02 27.19 -18.65
CA GLU A 419 -17.94 28.30 -18.39
C GLU A 419 -18.81 28.03 -17.16
N SER A 420 -19.50 26.87 -17.13
CA SER A 420 -20.46 26.55 -16.06
C SER A 420 -19.83 25.86 -14.86
N GLY A 421 -18.62 25.30 -14.99
CA GLY A 421 -17.99 24.47 -13.98
C GLY A 421 -18.60 23.08 -13.83
N LYS A 422 -19.63 22.72 -14.61
CA LYS A 422 -20.25 21.39 -14.54
C LYS A 422 -19.25 20.28 -14.83
N ILE A 423 -19.30 19.23 -14.03
CA ILE A 423 -18.35 18.12 -14.08
C ILE A 423 -19.03 16.87 -14.63
N PHE A 424 -18.32 16.14 -15.51
CA PHE A 424 -18.62 14.79 -15.94
C PHE A 424 -17.45 13.89 -15.61
N ILE A 425 -17.70 12.73 -15.02
CA ILE A 425 -16.68 11.76 -14.59
C ILE A 425 -16.79 10.53 -15.47
N LEU A 426 -15.69 10.14 -16.09
CA LEU A 426 -15.55 8.92 -16.88
C LEU A 426 -14.64 7.94 -16.09
N PRO A 427 -15.20 6.88 -15.48
CA PRO A 427 -14.41 5.87 -14.82
C PRO A 427 -13.56 5.10 -15.84
N CYS A 428 -12.26 5.02 -15.61
CA CYS A 428 -11.32 4.28 -16.45
C CYS A 428 -11.16 2.83 -15.93
N LYS A 429 -10.83 1.90 -16.82
CA LYS A 429 -10.75 0.46 -16.49
C LYS A 429 -9.39 0.05 -15.93
N THR A 430 -8.40 0.92 -15.99
CA THR A 430 -7.04 0.61 -15.51
C THR A 430 -7.00 0.41 -14.00
N ASP A 431 -6.17 -0.53 -13.55
CA ASP A 431 -5.88 -0.77 -12.14
C ASP A 431 -4.46 -0.31 -11.81
N ILE A 432 -4.34 0.78 -11.05
CA ILE A 432 -3.04 1.40 -10.72
C ILE A 432 -2.18 0.54 -9.79
N ARG A 433 -2.71 -0.52 -9.21
CA ARG A 433 -1.94 -1.50 -8.45
C ARG A 433 -0.95 -2.27 -9.34
N PHE A 434 -1.20 -2.30 -10.65
CA PHE A 434 -0.28 -2.83 -11.67
C PHE A 434 0.65 -1.76 -12.28
N TRP A 435 0.62 -0.52 -11.80
CA TRP A 435 1.55 0.53 -12.21
C TRP A 435 2.84 0.44 -11.40
N PHE A 436 3.60 -0.61 -11.66
CA PHE A 436 4.87 -0.89 -10.97
C PHE A 436 5.92 0.18 -11.25
N SER A 437 7.02 0.16 -10.47
CA SER A 437 8.18 1.04 -10.72
C SER A 437 8.69 0.94 -12.14
N GLY A 438 8.95 2.09 -12.76
CA GLY A 438 9.36 2.21 -14.16
C GLY A 438 8.34 2.92 -15.03
N ASP A 439 8.51 2.77 -16.37
CA ASP A 439 7.70 3.43 -17.37
C ASP A 439 6.37 2.69 -17.61
N ILE A 440 5.31 3.46 -17.77
CA ILE A 440 3.94 2.99 -17.92
C ILE A 440 3.33 3.68 -19.14
N GLN A 441 2.77 2.87 -20.03
CA GLN A 441 1.94 3.34 -21.14
C GLN A 441 0.49 2.95 -20.85
N TRP A 442 -0.36 3.94 -20.69
CA TRP A 442 -1.79 3.74 -20.46
C TRP A 442 -2.59 4.28 -21.63
N LYS A 443 -3.46 3.43 -22.16
CA LYS A 443 -4.40 3.78 -23.24
C LYS A 443 -5.79 3.46 -22.77
N GLU A 444 -6.74 4.37 -23.02
CA GLU A 444 -8.12 4.22 -22.60
C GLU A 444 -9.05 4.72 -23.71
N THR A 445 -10.25 4.15 -23.72
CA THR A 445 -11.34 4.60 -24.58
C THR A 445 -12.63 4.50 -23.78
N GLU A 446 -13.23 5.65 -23.48
CA GLU A 446 -14.49 5.74 -22.76
C GLU A 446 -15.53 6.52 -23.59
N ALA A 447 -16.79 6.15 -23.49
CA ALA A 447 -17.84 6.89 -24.17
C ALA A 447 -18.11 8.22 -23.45
N LEU A 448 -18.15 9.32 -24.18
CA LEU A 448 -18.65 10.59 -23.65
C LEU A 448 -20.14 10.44 -23.30
N PRO A 449 -20.62 10.98 -22.17
CA PRO A 449 -22.03 10.89 -21.82
C PRO A 449 -22.93 11.54 -22.88
N ASP A 450 -24.06 10.92 -23.23
CA ASP A 450 -25.05 11.49 -24.15
C ASP A 450 -25.58 12.85 -23.64
N THR A 451 -25.51 13.08 -22.33
CA THR A 451 -25.99 14.30 -21.66
C THR A 451 -24.96 15.41 -21.58
N ILE A 452 -23.74 15.20 -22.12
CA ILE A 452 -22.71 16.24 -22.13
C ILE A 452 -23.08 17.31 -23.15
N ALA A 453 -23.19 18.57 -22.71
CA ALA A 453 -23.54 19.67 -23.60
C ALA A 453 -22.34 20.04 -24.48
N ALA A 454 -22.62 20.60 -25.66
CA ALA A 454 -21.57 21.22 -26.48
C ALA A 454 -20.88 22.36 -25.70
N GLY A 455 -19.59 22.49 -25.91
CA GLY A 455 -18.76 23.51 -25.23
C GLY A 455 -17.32 23.08 -24.99
N SER A 456 -16.60 23.91 -24.27
CA SER A 456 -15.19 23.69 -23.91
C SER A 456 -15.06 23.01 -22.56
N TYR A 457 -14.23 21.95 -22.48
CA TYR A 457 -14.04 21.16 -21.25
C TYR A 457 -12.55 21.03 -20.92
N ALA A 458 -12.16 21.46 -19.74
CA ALA A 458 -10.85 21.14 -19.19
C ALA A 458 -10.79 19.67 -18.78
N LEU A 459 -9.70 18.99 -19.15
CA LEU A 459 -9.45 17.59 -18.76
C LEU A 459 -8.62 17.52 -17.49
N LEU A 460 -9.05 16.65 -16.56
CA LEU A 460 -8.33 16.38 -15.31
C LEU A 460 -8.32 14.86 -15.04
N LEU A 461 -7.37 14.41 -14.25
CA LEU A 461 -7.35 13.04 -13.70
C LEU A 461 -7.67 13.09 -12.22
N ASN A 462 -8.46 12.14 -11.76
CA ASN A 462 -8.70 11.89 -10.35
C ASN A 462 -8.33 10.45 -9.99
N PHE A 463 -7.72 10.28 -8.82
CA PHE A 463 -7.39 8.98 -8.23
C PHE A 463 -7.95 8.91 -6.81
N PRO A 464 -9.28 8.96 -6.65
CA PRO A 464 -9.91 9.04 -5.35
C PRO A 464 -9.72 7.74 -4.55
N ASP A 465 -10.00 7.82 -3.26
CA ASP A 465 -10.22 6.60 -2.48
C ASP A 465 -11.49 5.89 -2.99
N GLN A 466 -11.47 4.55 -2.96
CA GLN A 466 -12.63 3.78 -3.43
C GLN A 466 -13.85 3.84 -2.49
N TYR A 467 -13.65 4.24 -1.22
CA TYR A 467 -14.75 4.32 -0.26
C TYR A 467 -15.51 5.64 -0.38
N PRO A 468 -16.86 5.60 -0.48
CA PRO A 468 -17.68 6.81 -0.61
C PRO A 468 -17.46 7.83 0.53
N SER A 469 -17.11 7.37 1.74
CA SER A 469 -16.77 8.23 2.88
C SER A 469 -15.53 9.11 2.65
N LEU A 470 -14.68 8.76 1.68
CA LEU A 470 -13.38 9.39 1.43
C LEU A 470 -13.21 9.89 -0.02
N SER A 471 -14.02 9.41 -0.96
CA SER A 471 -13.82 9.62 -2.41
C SER A 471 -13.90 11.09 -2.85
N GLU A 472 -14.68 11.91 -2.13
CA GLU A 472 -14.81 13.36 -2.41
C GLU A 472 -13.83 14.22 -1.61
N ARG A 473 -12.96 13.60 -0.82
CA ARG A 473 -12.02 14.30 0.05
C ARG A 473 -10.64 14.38 -0.61
N PRO A 474 -10.16 15.61 -0.96
CA PRO A 474 -8.90 15.81 -1.70
C PRO A 474 -7.67 15.16 -1.05
N GLU A 475 -7.62 15.13 0.28
CA GLU A 475 -6.51 14.56 1.03
C GLU A 475 -6.36 13.04 0.89
N TYR A 476 -7.38 12.37 0.38
CA TYR A 476 -7.34 10.93 0.06
C TYR A 476 -7.15 10.64 -1.43
N SER A 477 -7.07 11.68 -2.28
CA SER A 477 -6.75 11.52 -3.69
C SER A 477 -5.25 11.55 -3.95
N ILE A 478 -4.78 10.88 -5.01
CA ILE A 478 -3.37 10.85 -5.36
C ILE A 478 -2.99 12.10 -6.16
N GLN A 479 -1.99 12.83 -5.66
CA GLN A 479 -1.30 13.89 -6.36
C GLN A 479 -0.21 13.30 -7.26
N LEU A 480 -0.19 13.71 -8.53
CA LEU A 480 0.90 13.41 -9.46
C LEU A 480 2.09 14.34 -9.22
N ALA A 481 3.30 13.81 -9.39
CA ALA A 481 4.53 14.54 -9.11
C ALA A 481 4.98 15.42 -10.30
N ASN A 482 4.08 16.32 -10.72
CA ASN A 482 4.32 17.24 -11.82
C ASN A 482 4.07 18.69 -11.39
N GLU A 483 4.77 19.62 -12.04
CA GLU A 483 4.58 21.04 -11.83
C GLU A 483 3.24 21.52 -12.41
N ASN A 484 2.53 22.38 -11.67
CA ASN A 484 1.28 23.03 -12.10
C ASN A 484 0.14 22.06 -12.48
N VAL A 485 0.18 20.81 -11.98
CA VAL A 485 -0.82 19.78 -12.26
C VAL A 485 -1.84 19.67 -11.12
N TRP A 486 -1.39 19.65 -9.86
CA TRP A 486 -2.25 19.43 -8.70
C TRP A 486 -3.21 20.59 -8.40
N GLU A 487 -4.45 20.27 -8.10
CA GLU A 487 -5.50 21.19 -7.65
C GLU A 487 -5.97 20.79 -6.24
N ALA A 488 -5.40 21.44 -5.22
CA ALA A 488 -5.55 21.04 -3.83
C ALA A 488 -7.00 21.12 -3.32
N GLY A 489 -7.83 21.99 -3.87
CA GLY A 489 -9.23 22.15 -3.43
C GLY A 489 -10.15 21.02 -3.87
N THR A 490 -9.81 20.30 -4.93
CA THR A 490 -10.64 19.22 -5.50
C THR A 490 -9.98 17.85 -5.42
N GLY A 491 -8.63 17.79 -5.26
CA GLY A 491 -7.88 16.54 -5.36
C GLY A 491 -7.66 16.08 -6.81
N TYR A 492 -7.90 16.94 -7.78
CA TYR A 492 -7.73 16.62 -9.19
C TYR A 492 -6.34 16.99 -9.72
N ASN A 493 -5.91 16.29 -10.75
CA ASN A 493 -4.67 16.54 -11.46
C ASN A 493 -4.99 17.09 -12.86
N LYS A 494 -4.67 18.36 -13.13
CA LYS A 494 -4.93 19.01 -14.42
C LYS A 494 -4.09 18.38 -15.52
N LEU A 495 -4.73 18.05 -16.64
CA LEU A 495 -4.07 17.55 -17.83
C LEU A 495 -3.62 18.68 -18.79
N ASN A 496 -3.90 19.93 -18.41
CA ASN A 496 -3.53 21.15 -19.18
C ASN A 496 -4.00 21.10 -20.64
N HIS A 497 -5.15 20.48 -20.88
CA HIS A 497 -5.81 20.37 -22.17
C HIS A 497 -7.28 20.75 -22.05
N ILE A 498 -7.78 21.45 -23.08
CA ILE A 498 -9.19 21.77 -23.25
C ILE A 498 -9.67 21.04 -24.50
N VAL A 499 -10.68 20.21 -24.37
CA VAL A 499 -11.34 19.53 -25.48
C VAL A 499 -12.64 20.29 -25.84
N MET A 500 -12.92 20.40 -27.14
CA MET A 500 -14.19 20.92 -27.65
C MET A 500 -15.20 19.78 -27.84
N ILE A 501 -16.35 19.86 -27.18
CA ILE A 501 -17.43 18.93 -27.41
C ILE A 501 -18.43 19.58 -28.37
N GLY A 502 -18.68 18.92 -29.50
CA GLY A 502 -19.66 19.32 -30.50
C GLY A 502 -21.04 18.70 -30.25
N ASN A 503 -22.05 19.23 -30.95
CA ASN A 503 -23.41 18.64 -30.95
C ASN A 503 -23.41 17.37 -31.84
N GLU A 504 -24.42 16.52 -31.63
CA GLU A 504 -24.64 15.30 -32.43
C GLU A 504 -24.78 15.59 -33.94
N ASN A 505 -25.17 16.82 -34.31
CA ASN A 505 -25.47 17.23 -35.69
C ASN A 505 -24.32 18.07 -36.34
N ASP A 506 -23.17 18.29 -35.66
CA ASP A 506 -22.03 18.99 -36.23
C ASP A 506 -20.97 17.97 -36.82
#